data_357fa24c21dab201ec272977796bdd50
#
_entry.id   357fa24c21dab201ec272977796bdd50
#
_cell.length_a   1.000
_cell.length_b   1.000
_cell.length_c   1.000
_cell.angle_alpha   90.00
_cell.angle_beta   90.00
_cell.angle_gamma   90.00
#
_symmetry.space_group_name_H-M   'P 1'
#
loop_
_entity.id
_entity.type
_entity.pdbx_description
1 polymer ?
#
loop_
_entity_poly.entity_id
_entity_poly.type
_entity_poly.pdbx_seq_one_letter_code
_entity_poly.pdbx_strand_id
1 'polypeptide(L)'
;MNAKYPGISTVIHGNGAVAEVMGHVCGGVIGYPITPSTEISEIYEAFRSGGGCNVWGKHPFFFEPEGEHSAQSGALGAAMTGGKFVSNASSSQGILYALESHYVTVGKKVGGFVLQVAARVVSKHSLNVMAGHDDVYALLQSGYTILFGSNPQEAADLAAISYKVSATSLIPVTNAMDGFATSHMMCETLMPEPALLREFLGDPSGRIKCPTMAQEMLFGAKGRVFQLKQYIARHQADFDPADLLAAKSFLDANADAVEKDNQGELVAKTLGWFPEELRGQWRRQWLNAFEKGTRQLVPALVDINNPGVTGGVQNQPDFQAGSVDHRTHFVNAVPQFVREAMAEYSQLTGREYKPVKTFMCDDAETVVVGLGSVTDDAEAVCSYLRTQGKKVGVVSIKLLQPFPDAELVAALAGKKAVTVLERSDVTALTTAVTQALFKGVENASGERHPGIPAIKSLPKMTTAIFGLGAHDLQPRHLVAAFRNMETRNAPFVYLGSQFFS
;
A
#
# COMPACT_ATOMS: atom_id res chain seq x y z
N MET A 1 -22.73 -13.92 13.80
CA MET A 1 -23.55 -13.12 12.87
C MET A 1 -23.19 -13.57 11.47
N ASN A 2 -24.18 -13.78 10.58
CA ASN A 2 -23.86 -14.09 9.19
C ASN A 2 -23.19 -12.85 8.55
N ALA A 3 -22.07 -13.05 7.86
CA ALA A 3 -21.38 -12.00 7.11
C ALA A 3 -22.35 -11.42 6.05
N LYS A 4 -22.27 -10.10 5.82
CA LYS A 4 -23.07 -9.45 4.78
C LYS A 4 -22.69 -9.93 3.37
N TYR A 5 -21.39 -10.16 3.18
CA TYR A 5 -20.78 -10.62 1.93
C TYR A 5 -19.88 -11.82 2.19
N PRO A 6 -20.44 -13.05 2.21
CA PRO A 6 -19.67 -14.24 2.51
C PRO A 6 -18.65 -14.62 1.43
N GLY A 7 -18.83 -14.13 0.21
CA GLY A 7 -18.01 -14.43 -0.95
C GLY A 7 -18.65 -15.45 -1.89
N ILE A 8 -18.18 -15.47 -3.13
CA ILE A 8 -18.60 -16.41 -4.17
C ILE A 8 -17.58 -17.55 -4.22
N SER A 9 -17.99 -18.77 -3.80
CA SER A 9 -17.10 -19.93 -3.82
C SER A 9 -16.69 -20.29 -5.25
N THR A 10 -15.40 -20.37 -5.48
CA THR A 10 -14.79 -20.79 -6.74
C THR A 10 -13.45 -21.48 -6.49
N VAL A 11 -12.90 -22.15 -7.50
CA VAL A 11 -11.53 -22.67 -7.48
C VAL A 11 -10.71 -21.82 -8.45
N ILE A 12 -9.76 -21.04 -7.90
CA ILE A 12 -9.00 -20.06 -8.67
C ILE A 12 -7.57 -19.96 -8.14
N HIS A 13 -6.63 -19.57 -9.00
CA HIS A 13 -5.26 -19.27 -8.60
C HIS A 13 -5.07 -17.78 -8.28
N GLY A 14 -3.97 -17.42 -7.61
CA GLY A 14 -3.75 -16.07 -7.12
C GLY A 14 -3.79 -14.99 -8.20
N ASN A 15 -3.18 -15.21 -9.38
CA ASN A 15 -3.23 -14.25 -10.50
C ASN A 15 -4.67 -14.03 -10.97
N GLY A 16 -5.44 -15.12 -11.14
CA GLY A 16 -6.84 -15.04 -11.54
C GLY A 16 -7.68 -14.27 -10.52
N ALA A 17 -7.50 -14.56 -9.25
CA ALA A 17 -8.22 -13.93 -8.16
C ALA A 17 -7.96 -12.41 -8.11
N VAL A 18 -6.71 -12.00 -8.24
CA VAL A 18 -6.33 -10.57 -8.33
C VAL A 18 -6.89 -9.92 -9.58
N ALA A 19 -6.77 -10.57 -10.75
CA ALA A 19 -7.26 -10.05 -12.01
C ALA A 19 -8.78 -9.86 -12.04
N GLU A 20 -9.53 -10.77 -11.39
CA GLU A 20 -10.99 -10.64 -11.26
C GLU A 20 -11.37 -9.42 -10.42
N VAL A 21 -10.72 -9.21 -9.28
CA VAL A 21 -10.90 -7.99 -8.48
C VAL A 21 -10.55 -6.75 -9.31
N MET A 22 -9.45 -6.76 -10.05
CA MET A 22 -9.06 -5.65 -10.92
C MET A 22 -10.11 -5.38 -12.01
N GLY A 23 -10.66 -6.40 -12.65
CA GLY A 23 -11.72 -6.28 -13.65
C GLY A 23 -12.95 -5.55 -13.11
N HIS A 24 -13.34 -5.87 -11.89
CA HIS A 24 -14.47 -5.23 -11.22
C HIS A 24 -14.17 -3.82 -10.71
N VAL A 25 -12.92 -3.46 -10.46
CA VAL A 25 -12.55 -2.21 -9.76
C VAL A 25 -11.86 -1.21 -10.67
N CYS A 26 -10.90 -1.61 -11.49
CA CYS A 26 -10.09 -0.67 -12.26
C CYS A 26 -10.86 0.01 -13.38
N GLY A 27 -10.61 1.30 -13.55
CA GLY A 27 -10.96 2.03 -14.76
C GLY A 27 -9.89 1.90 -15.84
N GLY A 28 -8.69 1.42 -15.48
CA GLY A 28 -7.64 1.16 -16.43
C GLY A 28 -6.44 0.41 -15.83
N VAL A 29 -5.76 -0.34 -16.68
CA VAL A 29 -4.50 -1.01 -16.40
C VAL A 29 -3.51 -0.64 -17.50
N ILE A 30 -2.30 -0.28 -17.11
CA ILE A 30 -1.17 -0.15 -18.00
C ILE A 30 -0.08 -1.05 -17.45
N GLY A 31 0.30 -2.07 -18.18
CA GLY A 31 1.22 -3.09 -17.75
C GLY A 31 2.07 -3.61 -18.89
N TYR A 32 3.20 -4.19 -18.55
CA TYR A 32 4.04 -4.96 -19.46
C TYR A 32 4.22 -6.36 -18.85
N PRO A 33 3.66 -7.41 -19.48
CA PRO A 33 3.60 -8.73 -18.89
C PRO A 33 4.98 -9.32 -18.61
N ILE A 34 5.17 -9.80 -17.38
CA ILE A 34 6.38 -10.52 -16.96
C ILE A 34 6.02 -11.67 -16.03
N THR A 35 6.60 -12.84 -16.26
CA THR A 35 6.42 -14.04 -15.41
C THR A 35 6.90 -13.79 -13.97
N PRO A 36 6.12 -14.15 -12.91
CA PRO A 36 4.87 -14.90 -12.94
C PRO A 36 3.59 -14.04 -12.90
N SER A 37 3.64 -12.71 -13.02
CA SER A 37 2.48 -11.83 -12.99
C SER A 37 1.76 -11.69 -14.33
N THR A 38 2.25 -12.33 -15.40
CA THR A 38 1.73 -12.24 -16.77
C THR A 38 0.22 -12.41 -16.85
N GLU A 39 -0.33 -13.46 -16.27
CA GLU A 39 -1.76 -13.79 -16.32
C GLU A 39 -2.66 -12.73 -15.69
N ILE A 40 -2.15 -11.90 -14.75
CA ILE A 40 -2.94 -10.81 -14.17
C ILE A 40 -3.37 -9.84 -15.29
N SER A 41 -2.43 -9.45 -16.15
CA SER A 41 -2.69 -8.55 -17.27
C SER A 41 -3.50 -9.20 -18.37
N GLU A 42 -3.22 -10.46 -18.70
CA GLU A 42 -3.92 -11.23 -19.74
C GLU A 42 -5.39 -11.45 -19.40
N ILE A 43 -5.69 -11.87 -18.17
CA ILE A 43 -7.08 -12.09 -17.70
C ILE A 43 -7.84 -10.76 -17.68
N TYR A 44 -7.20 -9.68 -17.20
CA TYR A 44 -7.82 -8.35 -17.22
C TYR A 44 -8.13 -7.88 -18.64
N GLU A 45 -7.19 -8.07 -19.58
CA GLU A 45 -7.38 -7.72 -20.98
C GLU A 45 -8.51 -8.54 -21.62
N ALA A 46 -8.57 -9.85 -21.34
CA ALA A 46 -9.66 -10.71 -21.80
C ALA A 46 -11.03 -10.24 -21.27
N PHE A 47 -11.11 -9.85 -19.99
CA PHE A 47 -12.32 -9.26 -19.39
C PHE A 47 -12.73 -7.99 -20.13
N ARG A 48 -11.81 -7.06 -20.36
CA ARG A 48 -12.06 -5.82 -21.08
C ARG A 48 -12.50 -6.06 -22.53
N SER A 49 -11.77 -6.90 -23.26
CA SER A 49 -12.07 -7.21 -24.67
C SER A 49 -13.40 -7.95 -24.82
N GLY A 50 -13.82 -8.71 -23.84
CA GLY A 50 -15.14 -9.32 -23.75
C GLY A 50 -16.28 -8.34 -23.48
N GLY A 51 -16.02 -7.03 -23.40
CA GLY A 51 -17.03 -6.01 -23.12
C GLY A 51 -17.33 -5.82 -21.64
N GLY A 52 -16.46 -6.31 -20.74
CA GLY A 52 -16.60 -6.15 -19.29
C GLY A 52 -16.68 -4.69 -18.86
N CYS A 53 -17.43 -4.43 -17.79
CA CYS A 53 -17.52 -3.14 -17.13
C CYS A 53 -17.17 -3.30 -15.64
N ASN A 54 -16.58 -2.27 -15.06
CA ASN A 54 -16.34 -2.27 -13.62
C ASN A 54 -17.68 -2.06 -12.85
N VAL A 55 -17.62 -2.17 -11.52
CA VAL A 55 -18.83 -2.09 -10.67
C VAL A 55 -19.55 -0.74 -10.71
N TRP A 56 -18.94 0.28 -11.30
CA TRP A 56 -19.56 1.59 -11.56
C TRP A 56 -20.07 1.74 -13.00
N GLY A 57 -20.08 0.64 -13.78
CA GLY A 57 -20.61 0.61 -15.16
C GLY A 57 -19.71 1.30 -16.19
N LYS A 58 -18.42 1.45 -15.90
CA LYS A 58 -17.45 2.04 -16.82
C LYS A 58 -16.66 0.95 -17.55
N HIS A 59 -16.50 1.11 -18.87
CA HIS A 59 -15.61 0.27 -19.64
C HIS A 59 -14.16 0.59 -19.28
N PRO A 60 -13.37 -0.40 -18.83
CA PRO A 60 -11.98 -0.18 -18.49
C PRO A 60 -11.11 -0.10 -19.76
N PHE A 61 -9.94 0.53 -19.65
CA PHE A 61 -8.93 0.50 -20.70
C PHE A 61 -7.77 -0.41 -20.30
N PHE A 62 -7.07 -0.93 -21.31
CA PHE A 62 -5.79 -1.62 -21.17
C PHE A 62 -4.81 -1.08 -22.20
N PHE A 63 -3.56 -0.89 -21.79
CA PHE A 63 -2.49 -0.44 -22.67
C PHE A 63 -1.18 -1.15 -22.30
N GLU A 64 -0.52 -1.72 -23.30
CA GLU A 64 0.78 -2.37 -23.16
C GLU A 64 1.81 -1.53 -23.94
N PRO A 65 2.75 -0.86 -23.24
CA PRO A 65 3.85 -0.12 -23.87
C PRO A 65 5.03 -1.04 -24.18
N GLU A 66 6.18 -0.47 -24.54
CA GLU A 66 7.39 -1.22 -24.93
C GLU A 66 8.21 -1.82 -23.78
N GLY A 67 7.85 -1.55 -22.52
CA GLY A 67 8.58 -2.09 -21.37
C GLY A 67 8.01 -1.65 -20.02
N GLU A 68 8.54 -2.21 -18.95
CA GLU A 68 8.01 -2.03 -17.60
C GLU A 68 8.19 -0.60 -17.07
N HIS A 69 9.26 0.09 -17.46
CA HIS A 69 9.47 1.49 -17.08
C HIS A 69 8.36 2.38 -17.67
N SER A 70 8.07 2.23 -18.96
CA SER A 70 6.98 2.95 -19.62
C SER A 70 5.62 2.54 -19.12
N ALA A 71 5.43 1.26 -18.76
CA ALA A 71 4.20 0.77 -18.15
C ALA A 71 3.91 1.46 -16.82
N GLN A 72 4.90 1.54 -15.94
CA GLN A 72 4.75 2.20 -14.65
C GLN A 72 4.55 3.71 -14.81
N SER A 73 5.29 4.35 -15.70
CA SER A 73 5.15 5.79 -15.98
C SER A 73 3.79 6.12 -16.60
N GLY A 74 3.31 5.28 -17.51
CA GLY A 74 1.98 5.40 -18.10
C GLY A 74 0.87 5.21 -17.06
N ALA A 75 1.00 4.21 -16.20
CA ALA A 75 0.05 3.95 -15.11
C ALA A 75 -0.01 5.13 -14.13
N LEU A 76 1.14 5.73 -13.79
CA LEU A 76 1.21 6.96 -13.01
C LEU A 76 0.43 8.08 -13.71
N GLY A 77 0.69 8.31 -15.00
CA GLY A 77 -0.02 9.34 -15.78
C GLY A 77 -1.54 9.13 -15.79
N ALA A 78 -1.98 7.89 -15.99
CA ALA A 78 -3.38 7.53 -15.95
C ALA A 78 -4.01 7.74 -14.57
N ALA A 79 -3.32 7.38 -13.50
CA ALA A 79 -3.79 7.58 -12.14
C ALA A 79 -3.88 9.07 -11.76
N MET A 80 -2.95 9.90 -12.24
CA MET A 80 -2.97 11.35 -12.01
C MET A 80 -4.20 12.06 -12.60
N THR A 81 -4.92 11.45 -13.55
CA THR A 81 -6.17 12.03 -14.07
C THR A 81 -7.37 11.88 -13.13
N GLY A 82 -7.25 11.08 -12.07
CA GLY A 82 -8.28 10.91 -11.04
C GLY A 82 -9.58 10.23 -11.50
N GLY A 83 -10.54 10.14 -10.61
CA GLY A 83 -11.90 9.63 -10.87
C GLY A 83 -11.99 8.15 -11.23
N LYS A 84 -10.90 7.39 -11.07
CA LYS A 84 -10.84 5.95 -11.34
C LYS A 84 -9.70 5.28 -10.57
N PHE A 85 -9.84 3.99 -10.32
CA PHE A 85 -8.74 3.16 -9.84
C PHE A 85 -7.88 2.72 -11.03
N VAL A 86 -6.58 2.66 -10.83
CA VAL A 86 -5.59 2.27 -11.86
C VAL A 86 -4.64 1.24 -11.27
N SER A 87 -4.22 0.28 -12.08
CA SER A 87 -3.20 -0.70 -11.70
C SER A 87 -2.14 -0.89 -12.78
N ASN A 88 -1.04 -1.44 -12.30
CA ASN A 88 -0.02 -2.13 -13.06
C ASN A 88 0.24 -3.50 -12.40
N ALA A 89 0.72 -4.48 -13.14
CA ALA A 89 1.17 -5.77 -12.62
C ALA A 89 2.58 -6.06 -13.10
N SER A 90 3.48 -6.44 -12.16
CA SER A 90 4.88 -6.71 -12.51
C SER A 90 5.55 -7.65 -11.51
N SER A 91 6.78 -8.05 -11.81
CA SER A 91 7.61 -8.97 -11.01
C SER A 91 9.10 -8.75 -11.28
N SER A 92 9.97 -9.08 -10.32
CA SER A 92 11.42 -9.22 -10.51
C SER A 92 12.07 -8.03 -11.22
N GLN A 93 12.74 -8.31 -12.36
CA GLN A 93 13.44 -7.32 -13.16
C GLN A 93 12.53 -6.18 -13.65
N GLY A 94 11.26 -6.47 -13.91
CA GLY A 94 10.30 -5.43 -14.31
C GLY A 94 10.08 -4.39 -13.22
N ILE A 95 10.03 -4.82 -11.96
CA ILE A 95 10.01 -3.92 -10.81
C ILE A 95 11.28 -3.06 -10.75
N LEU A 96 12.46 -3.70 -10.88
CA LEU A 96 13.74 -2.99 -10.79
C LEU A 96 13.96 -2.05 -11.96
N TYR A 97 13.58 -2.45 -13.18
CA TYR A 97 13.67 -1.61 -14.36
C TYR A 97 12.81 -0.34 -14.26
N ALA A 98 11.67 -0.44 -13.59
CA ALA A 98 10.76 0.67 -13.36
C ALA A 98 11.02 1.42 -12.03
N LEU A 99 12.11 1.17 -11.31
CA LEU A 99 12.28 1.61 -9.93
C LEU A 99 12.19 3.14 -9.78
N GLU A 100 12.78 3.92 -10.68
CA GLU A 100 12.65 5.38 -10.67
C GLU A 100 11.18 5.82 -10.73
N SER A 101 10.40 5.23 -11.66
CA SER A 101 8.98 5.54 -11.81
C SER A 101 8.17 5.16 -10.57
N HIS A 102 8.58 4.13 -9.83
CA HIS A 102 7.97 3.77 -8.55
C HIS A 102 8.19 4.86 -7.49
N TYR A 103 9.40 5.40 -7.36
CA TYR A 103 9.66 6.53 -6.45
C TYR A 103 8.81 7.75 -6.82
N VAL A 104 8.72 8.08 -8.11
CA VAL A 104 7.91 9.20 -8.58
C VAL A 104 6.42 8.96 -8.27
N THR A 105 5.91 7.75 -8.49
CA THR A 105 4.51 7.39 -8.21
C THR A 105 4.15 7.64 -6.75
N VAL A 106 4.98 7.21 -5.81
CA VAL A 106 4.76 7.46 -4.38
C VAL A 106 4.90 8.94 -4.04
N GLY A 107 5.92 9.61 -4.56
CA GLY A 107 6.17 11.03 -4.31
C GLY A 107 5.03 11.95 -4.76
N LYS A 108 4.30 11.56 -5.83
CA LYS A 108 3.12 12.29 -6.33
C LYS A 108 1.87 12.13 -5.47
N LYS A 109 1.84 11.22 -4.52
CA LYS A 109 0.67 10.94 -3.68
C LYS A 109 -0.57 10.59 -4.51
N VAL A 110 -0.39 9.62 -5.42
CA VAL A 110 -1.44 9.21 -6.35
C VAL A 110 -2.41 8.28 -5.67
N GLY A 111 -3.56 8.79 -5.28
CA GLY A 111 -4.64 7.97 -4.70
C GLY A 111 -5.24 7.00 -5.73
N GLY A 112 -5.67 5.83 -5.26
CA GLY A 112 -6.34 4.83 -6.10
C GLY A 112 -5.43 4.06 -7.07
N PHE A 113 -4.12 4.13 -6.89
CA PHE A 113 -3.15 3.31 -7.63
C PHE A 113 -2.69 2.11 -6.81
N VAL A 114 -2.75 0.92 -7.42
CA VAL A 114 -2.26 -0.33 -6.82
C VAL A 114 -1.33 -1.06 -7.80
N LEU A 115 -0.12 -1.37 -7.34
CA LEU A 115 0.81 -2.25 -8.02
C LEU A 115 0.56 -3.69 -7.57
N GLN A 116 0.22 -4.58 -8.49
CA GLN A 116 0.06 -6.00 -8.22
C GLN A 116 1.38 -6.73 -8.46
N VAL A 117 1.85 -7.50 -7.47
CA VAL A 117 3.15 -8.17 -7.56
C VAL A 117 3.01 -9.65 -7.28
N ALA A 118 3.38 -10.47 -8.25
CA ALA A 118 3.68 -11.89 -8.03
C ALA A 118 5.20 -12.01 -7.77
N ALA A 119 5.57 -12.03 -6.49
CA ALA A 119 6.95 -11.86 -6.04
C ALA A 119 7.90 -12.93 -6.57
N ARG A 120 9.00 -12.50 -7.19
CA ARG A 120 9.97 -13.35 -7.88
C ARG A 120 11.39 -12.94 -7.54
N VAL A 121 12.30 -13.95 -7.44
CA VAL A 121 13.73 -13.68 -7.33
C VAL A 121 14.22 -12.77 -8.46
N VAL A 122 15.16 -11.89 -8.14
CA VAL A 122 15.89 -11.10 -9.13
C VAL A 122 17.06 -11.89 -9.65
N SER A 123 17.33 -11.81 -10.95
CA SER A 123 18.49 -12.46 -11.57
C SER A 123 19.80 -11.94 -10.96
N LYS A 124 20.62 -12.85 -10.49
CA LYS A 124 21.95 -12.57 -9.89
C LYS A 124 23.02 -13.39 -10.63
N HIS A 125 23.43 -14.53 -10.07
CA HIS A 125 24.36 -15.45 -10.70
C HIS A 125 23.74 -16.26 -11.85
N SER A 126 22.40 -16.36 -11.86
CA SER A 126 21.63 -17.04 -12.89
C SER A 126 20.21 -16.47 -12.95
N LEU A 127 19.51 -16.70 -14.07
CA LEU A 127 18.10 -16.41 -14.23
C LEU A 127 17.27 -17.48 -13.51
N ASN A 128 16.28 -17.05 -12.75
CA ASN A 128 15.24 -17.90 -12.19
C ASN A 128 13.90 -17.12 -12.22
N VAL A 129 12.80 -17.78 -12.54
CA VAL A 129 11.46 -17.15 -12.68
C VAL A 129 10.55 -17.43 -11.50
N MET A 130 11.04 -18.17 -10.50
CA MET A 130 10.24 -18.67 -9.39
C MET A 130 10.24 -17.71 -8.19
N ALA A 131 9.50 -18.08 -7.15
CA ALA A 131 9.28 -17.26 -5.96
C ALA A 131 10.56 -16.78 -5.28
N GLY A 132 10.52 -15.55 -4.84
CA GLY A 132 11.48 -14.87 -4.00
C GLY A 132 10.95 -13.48 -3.64
N HIS A 133 11.47 -12.86 -2.59
CA HIS A 133 10.99 -11.56 -2.14
C HIS A 133 11.91 -10.40 -2.55
N ASP A 134 12.90 -10.65 -3.39
CA ASP A 134 13.93 -9.67 -3.78
C ASP A 134 13.33 -8.40 -4.39
N ASP A 135 12.34 -8.56 -5.27
CA ASP A 135 11.65 -7.48 -5.98
C ASP A 135 10.76 -6.65 -5.03
N VAL A 136 10.04 -7.30 -4.13
CA VAL A 136 9.23 -6.61 -3.11
C VAL A 136 10.14 -5.86 -2.13
N TYR A 137 11.29 -6.43 -1.77
CA TYR A 137 12.26 -5.75 -0.90
C TYR A 137 12.91 -4.54 -1.59
N ALA A 138 13.08 -4.56 -2.90
CA ALA A 138 13.53 -3.38 -3.65
C ALA A 138 12.51 -2.22 -3.58
N LEU A 139 11.20 -2.51 -3.50
CA LEU A 139 10.17 -1.50 -3.36
C LEU A 139 10.12 -0.84 -1.98
N LEU A 140 10.69 -1.44 -0.93
CA LEU A 140 10.70 -0.83 0.41
C LEU A 140 11.26 0.59 0.42
N GLN A 141 12.28 0.86 -0.39
CA GLN A 141 12.90 2.18 -0.47
C GLN A 141 12.05 3.23 -1.18
N SER A 142 11.14 2.82 -2.05
CA SER A 142 10.27 3.74 -2.81
C SER A 142 9.18 4.39 -1.95
N GLY A 143 8.81 3.77 -0.81
CA GLY A 143 7.80 4.28 0.11
C GLY A 143 6.37 3.82 -0.18
N TYR A 144 6.15 2.82 -1.04
CA TYR A 144 4.84 2.18 -1.16
C TYR A 144 4.34 1.65 0.18
N THR A 145 3.03 1.67 0.37
CA THR A 145 2.42 0.76 1.34
C THR A 145 2.46 -0.64 0.74
N ILE A 146 2.93 -1.65 1.49
CA ILE A 146 3.08 -3.01 0.96
C ILE A 146 2.27 -3.98 1.80
N LEU A 147 1.25 -4.58 1.19
CA LEU A 147 0.47 -5.68 1.73
C LEU A 147 0.92 -6.99 1.07
N PHE A 148 0.93 -8.09 1.82
CA PHE A 148 1.42 -9.39 1.33
C PHE A 148 0.47 -10.52 1.73
N GLY A 149 -0.13 -11.20 0.74
CA GLY A 149 -1.02 -12.34 0.91
C GLY A 149 -0.28 -13.67 0.94
N SER A 150 -0.79 -14.64 1.71
CA SER A 150 -0.22 -15.98 1.83
C SER A 150 -0.80 -16.96 0.82
N ASN A 151 -2.03 -16.75 0.38
CA ASN A 151 -2.79 -17.63 -0.49
C ASN A 151 -3.72 -16.84 -1.43
N PRO A 152 -4.39 -17.47 -2.41
CA PRO A 152 -5.28 -16.79 -3.34
C PRO A 152 -6.42 -16.00 -2.69
N GLN A 153 -6.98 -16.48 -1.56
CA GLN A 153 -8.00 -15.74 -0.82
C GLN A 153 -7.46 -14.40 -0.31
N GLU A 154 -6.32 -14.45 0.34
CA GLU A 154 -5.69 -13.22 0.85
C GLU A 154 -5.22 -12.30 -0.29
N ALA A 155 -4.74 -12.85 -1.41
CA ALA A 155 -4.35 -12.05 -2.58
C ALA A 155 -5.53 -11.25 -3.15
N ALA A 156 -6.73 -11.85 -3.25
CA ALA A 156 -7.95 -11.17 -3.69
C ALA A 156 -8.44 -10.12 -2.68
N ASP A 157 -8.55 -10.51 -1.41
CA ASP A 157 -9.09 -9.65 -0.37
C ASP A 157 -8.15 -8.44 -0.10
N LEU A 158 -6.83 -8.69 -0.05
CA LEU A 158 -5.84 -7.63 0.09
C LEU A 158 -5.74 -6.73 -1.16
N ALA A 159 -6.08 -7.22 -2.36
CA ALA A 159 -6.23 -6.36 -3.53
C ALA A 159 -7.34 -5.33 -3.32
N ALA A 160 -8.52 -5.75 -2.86
CA ALA A 160 -9.62 -4.85 -2.54
C ALA A 160 -9.23 -3.85 -1.43
N ILE A 161 -8.63 -4.33 -0.35
CA ILE A 161 -8.14 -3.49 0.76
C ILE A 161 -7.09 -2.47 0.27
N SER A 162 -6.20 -2.87 -0.66
CA SER A 162 -5.18 -2.00 -1.25
C SER A 162 -5.77 -0.80 -1.97
N TYR A 163 -6.83 -0.98 -2.76
CA TYR A 163 -7.52 0.14 -3.42
C TYR A 163 -8.13 1.11 -2.42
N LYS A 164 -8.77 0.61 -1.35
CA LYS A 164 -9.33 1.46 -0.29
C LYS A 164 -8.24 2.27 0.41
N VAL A 165 -7.17 1.61 0.83
CA VAL A 165 -6.03 2.25 1.49
C VAL A 165 -5.39 3.30 0.59
N SER A 166 -5.12 2.98 -0.67
CA SER A 166 -4.54 3.93 -1.62
C SER A 166 -5.42 5.17 -1.81
N ALA A 167 -6.72 4.98 -1.99
CA ALA A 167 -7.66 6.08 -2.19
C ALA A 167 -7.81 6.97 -0.95
N THR A 168 -7.81 6.40 0.25
CA THR A 168 -8.02 7.15 1.50
C THR A 168 -6.74 7.81 2.01
N SER A 169 -5.58 7.14 1.91
CA SER A 169 -4.29 7.67 2.37
C SER A 169 -3.60 8.59 1.36
N LEU A 170 -3.90 8.45 0.07
CA LEU A 170 -3.19 9.06 -1.08
C LEU A 170 -1.74 8.53 -1.20
N ILE A 171 -1.43 7.41 -0.59
CA ILE A 171 -0.17 6.70 -0.81
C ILE A 171 -0.46 5.45 -1.65
N PRO A 172 0.21 5.28 -2.79
CA PRO A 172 0.11 4.07 -3.60
C PRO A 172 0.40 2.80 -2.80
N VAL A 173 -0.28 1.72 -3.15
CA VAL A 173 -0.16 0.44 -2.45
C VAL A 173 0.37 -0.62 -3.40
N THR A 174 1.24 -1.48 -2.90
CA THR A 174 1.61 -2.75 -3.52
C THR A 174 0.84 -3.87 -2.84
N ASN A 175 0.07 -4.62 -3.63
CA ASN A 175 -0.53 -5.89 -3.22
C ASN A 175 0.36 -7.02 -3.75
N ALA A 176 1.03 -7.74 -2.88
CA ALA A 176 1.98 -8.77 -3.22
C ALA A 176 1.54 -10.17 -2.78
N MET A 177 1.98 -11.17 -3.53
CA MET A 177 1.84 -12.59 -3.22
C MET A 177 3.07 -13.34 -3.74
N ASP A 178 3.33 -14.54 -3.25
CA ASP A 178 4.41 -15.37 -3.77
C ASP A 178 4.16 -15.82 -5.22
N GLY A 179 5.14 -15.58 -6.09
CA GLY A 179 5.14 -16.07 -7.45
C GLY A 179 5.12 -17.60 -7.50
N PHE A 180 4.34 -18.17 -8.38
CA PHE A 180 4.02 -19.58 -8.50
C PHE A 180 3.39 -20.20 -7.25
N ALA A 181 4.00 -20.07 -6.08
CA ALA A 181 3.51 -20.69 -4.84
C ALA A 181 2.12 -20.19 -4.39
N THR A 182 1.73 -18.98 -4.75
CA THR A 182 0.39 -18.44 -4.58
C THR A 182 -0.22 -18.07 -5.92
N SER A 183 0.56 -17.40 -6.78
CA SER A 183 0.05 -16.82 -8.01
C SER A 183 -0.53 -17.87 -9.00
N HIS A 184 -0.03 -19.12 -8.97
CA HIS A 184 -0.46 -20.22 -9.84
C HIS A 184 -1.08 -21.41 -9.08
N MET A 185 -1.15 -21.33 -7.75
CA MET A 185 -1.77 -22.37 -6.95
C MET A 185 -3.29 -22.25 -6.98
N MET A 186 -3.96 -23.30 -7.46
CA MET A 186 -5.42 -23.39 -7.45
C MET A 186 -5.92 -23.71 -6.04
N CYS A 187 -6.77 -22.84 -5.50
CA CYS A 187 -7.38 -23.03 -4.19
C CYS A 187 -8.88 -22.73 -4.24
N GLU A 188 -9.64 -23.36 -3.38
CA GLU A 188 -10.99 -22.90 -3.08
C GLU A 188 -10.91 -21.50 -2.44
N THR A 189 -11.62 -20.57 -3.02
CA THR A 189 -11.55 -19.14 -2.69
C THR A 189 -12.96 -18.55 -2.69
N LEU A 190 -13.26 -17.76 -1.68
CA LEU A 190 -14.49 -16.98 -1.58
C LEU A 190 -14.23 -15.61 -2.22
N MET A 191 -14.48 -15.50 -3.52
CA MET A 191 -14.22 -14.27 -4.25
C MET A 191 -15.12 -13.12 -3.78
N PRO A 192 -14.56 -11.89 -3.66
CA PRO A 192 -15.35 -10.72 -3.31
C PRO A 192 -16.48 -10.47 -4.30
N GLU A 193 -17.71 -10.35 -3.79
CA GLU A 193 -18.88 -10.03 -4.63
C GLU A 193 -18.72 -8.61 -5.24
N PRO A 194 -19.17 -8.38 -6.48
CA PRO A 194 -19.19 -7.05 -7.07
C PRO A 194 -19.90 -6.00 -6.20
N ALA A 195 -20.95 -6.41 -5.48
CA ALA A 195 -21.68 -5.55 -4.55
C ALA A 195 -20.83 -5.15 -3.33
N LEU A 196 -20.03 -6.09 -2.79
CA LEU A 196 -19.04 -5.80 -1.74
C LEU A 196 -18.03 -4.78 -2.23
N LEU A 197 -17.42 -5.00 -3.40
CA LEU A 197 -16.40 -4.11 -3.95
C LEU A 197 -16.94 -2.69 -4.15
N ARG A 198 -18.17 -2.57 -4.66
CA ARG A 198 -18.83 -1.27 -4.84
C ARG A 198 -19.09 -0.55 -3.52
N GLU A 199 -19.61 -1.26 -2.50
CA GLU A 199 -19.91 -0.69 -1.18
C GLU A 199 -18.65 -0.33 -0.42
N PHE A 200 -17.69 -1.25 -0.34
CA PHE A 200 -16.46 -1.08 0.42
C PHE A 200 -15.57 0.03 -0.14
N LEU A 201 -15.39 0.08 -1.46
CA LEU A 201 -14.51 1.06 -2.08
C LEU A 201 -15.15 2.45 -2.21
N GLY A 202 -16.45 2.52 -2.48
CA GLY A 202 -17.12 3.75 -2.88
C GLY A 202 -16.82 4.16 -4.32
N ASP A 203 -17.52 5.15 -4.85
CA ASP A 203 -17.31 5.65 -6.20
C ASP A 203 -15.99 6.48 -6.26
N PRO A 204 -15.01 6.12 -7.10
CA PRO A 204 -13.75 6.86 -7.22
C PRO A 204 -13.94 8.30 -7.66
N SER A 205 -15.03 8.62 -8.39
CA SER A 205 -15.42 9.99 -8.76
C SER A 205 -16.21 10.70 -7.67
N GLY A 206 -16.72 9.96 -6.70
CA GLY A 206 -17.52 10.49 -5.58
C GLY A 206 -16.70 11.37 -4.64
N ARG A 207 -17.40 12.17 -3.85
CA ARG A 207 -16.76 13.03 -2.86
C ARG A 207 -16.78 12.40 -1.48
N ILE A 208 -15.65 12.51 -0.79
CA ILE A 208 -15.50 12.11 0.61
C ILE A 208 -15.06 13.29 1.46
N LYS A 209 -15.33 13.22 2.75
CA LYS A 209 -14.71 14.13 3.72
C LYS A 209 -13.19 13.88 3.74
N CYS A 210 -12.38 14.96 3.76
CA CYS A 210 -10.94 14.80 3.83
C CYS A 210 -10.55 14.08 5.13
N PRO A 211 -9.89 12.92 5.06
CA PRO A 211 -9.58 12.11 6.25
C PRO A 211 -8.56 12.77 7.19
N THR A 212 -7.68 13.60 6.66
CA THR A 212 -6.63 14.26 7.45
C THR A 212 -6.57 15.74 7.17
N MET A 213 -6.01 16.51 8.12
CA MET A 213 -5.77 17.95 7.94
C MET A 213 -4.87 18.25 6.73
N ALA A 214 -3.86 17.42 6.47
CA ALA A 214 -3.00 17.61 5.30
C ALA A 214 -3.79 17.47 3.99
N GLN A 215 -4.73 16.53 3.92
CA GLN A 215 -5.60 16.39 2.75
C GLN A 215 -6.59 17.56 2.64
N GLU A 216 -7.11 18.08 3.76
CA GLU A 216 -7.89 19.32 3.75
C GLU A 216 -7.10 20.53 3.22
N MET A 217 -5.83 20.63 3.55
CA MET A 217 -4.97 21.69 3.03
C MET A 217 -4.72 21.57 1.53
N LEU A 218 -4.58 20.35 1.02
CA LEU A 218 -4.34 20.12 -0.42
C LEU A 218 -5.62 20.21 -1.27
N PHE A 219 -6.72 19.68 -0.78
CA PHE A 219 -7.93 19.46 -1.58
C PHE A 219 -9.20 20.06 -0.96
N GLY A 220 -9.18 20.43 0.30
CA GLY A 220 -10.32 20.94 1.02
C GLY A 220 -10.27 22.45 1.27
N ALA A 221 -11.15 22.92 2.17
CA ALA A 221 -11.32 24.33 2.46
C ALA A 221 -10.07 25.00 3.10
N LYS A 222 -9.27 24.24 3.85
CA LYS A 222 -8.09 24.77 4.55
C LYS A 222 -6.91 25.18 3.66
N GLY A 223 -6.94 24.80 2.40
CA GLY A 223 -5.95 25.21 1.41
C GLY A 223 -6.26 26.51 0.67
N ARG A 224 -7.34 27.19 1.01
CA ARG A 224 -7.85 28.35 0.25
C ARG A 224 -6.85 29.48 0.12
N VAL A 225 -6.35 29.93 1.25
CA VAL A 225 -5.42 31.07 1.28
C VAL A 225 -4.16 30.75 0.51
N PHE A 226 -3.61 29.57 0.70
CA PHE A 226 -2.43 29.12 -0.02
C PHE A 226 -2.67 29.11 -1.54
N GLN A 227 -3.77 28.57 -1.99
CA GLN A 227 -4.09 28.49 -3.41
C GLN A 227 -4.39 29.86 -4.03
N LEU A 228 -5.12 30.72 -3.30
CA LEU A 228 -5.33 32.10 -3.73
C LEU A 228 -4.00 32.84 -3.89
N LYS A 229 -3.11 32.71 -2.90
CA LYS A 229 -1.77 33.33 -2.97
C LYS A 229 -0.94 32.78 -4.14
N GLN A 230 -0.97 31.48 -4.38
CA GLN A 230 -0.29 30.90 -5.54
C GLN A 230 -0.88 31.36 -6.87
N TYR A 231 -2.22 31.44 -6.95
CA TYR A 231 -2.88 31.92 -8.16
C TYR A 231 -2.52 33.36 -8.46
N ILE A 232 -2.56 34.24 -7.45
CA ILE A 232 -2.12 35.62 -7.55
C ILE A 232 -0.66 35.70 -8.00
N ALA A 233 0.22 34.88 -7.42
CA ALA A 233 1.65 34.89 -7.78
C ALA A 233 1.92 34.49 -9.23
N ARG A 234 1.16 33.53 -9.77
CA ARG A 234 1.27 33.09 -11.17
C ARG A 234 0.80 34.14 -12.18
N HIS A 235 -0.20 34.92 -11.80
CA HIS A 235 -0.89 35.87 -12.68
C HIS A 235 -0.61 37.32 -12.30
N GLN A 236 0.42 37.60 -11.47
CA GLN A 236 0.65 38.93 -10.94
C GLN A 236 0.86 40.02 -12.02
N ALA A 237 1.34 39.61 -13.21
CA ALA A 237 1.54 40.51 -14.33
C ALA A 237 0.21 40.97 -14.98
N ASP A 238 -0.88 40.24 -14.75
CA ASP A 238 -2.20 40.51 -15.31
C ASP A 238 -3.04 41.44 -14.40
N PHE A 239 -2.57 41.70 -13.17
CA PHE A 239 -3.26 42.55 -12.21
C PHE A 239 -2.87 44.02 -12.35
N ASP A 240 -3.81 44.92 -12.08
CA ASP A 240 -3.46 46.29 -11.70
C ASP A 240 -2.63 46.29 -10.43
N PRO A 241 -1.54 47.07 -10.34
CA PRO A 241 -0.67 47.10 -9.15
C PRO A 241 -1.36 47.40 -7.82
N ALA A 242 -2.38 48.26 -7.82
CA ALA A 242 -3.14 48.59 -6.62
C ALA A 242 -4.04 47.42 -6.19
N ASP A 243 -4.71 46.75 -7.12
CA ASP A 243 -5.56 45.61 -6.85
C ASP A 243 -4.71 44.42 -6.41
N LEU A 244 -3.53 44.19 -7.02
CA LEU A 244 -2.60 43.17 -6.58
C LEU A 244 -2.17 43.35 -5.11
N LEU A 245 -1.83 44.58 -4.74
CA LEU A 245 -1.44 44.91 -3.38
C LEU A 245 -2.61 44.73 -2.41
N ALA A 246 -3.82 45.18 -2.79
CA ALA A 246 -5.04 45.04 -1.99
C ALA A 246 -5.39 43.55 -1.74
N ALA A 247 -5.36 42.71 -2.79
CA ALA A 247 -5.63 41.27 -2.69
C ALA A 247 -4.63 40.57 -1.76
N LYS A 248 -3.33 40.81 -1.94
CA LYS A 248 -2.27 40.26 -1.08
C LYS A 248 -2.43 40.68 0.37
N SER A 249 -2.57 41.99 0.63
CA SER A 249 -2.71 42.52 1.98
C SER A 249 -3.96 42.01 2.69
N PHE A 250 -5.07 41.87 1.97
CA PHE A 250 -6.31 41.33 2.53
C PHE A 250 -6.14 39.85 2.93
N LEU A 251 -5.53 39.01 2.06
CA LEU A 251 -5.28 37.60 2.36
C LEU A 251 -4.31 37.41 3.53
N ASP A 252 -3.30 38.27 3.65
CA ASP A 252 -2.36 38.21 4.77
C ASP A 252 -3.03 38.57 6.08
N ALA A 253 -3.86 39.62 6.08
CA ALA A 253 -4.56 40.09 7.26
C ALA A 253 -5.74 39.20 7.71
N ASN A 254 -6.35 38.45 6.80
CA ASN A 254 -7.57 37.69 7.05
C ASN A 254 -7.42 36.19 6.77
N ALA A 255 -6.21 35.63 6.79
CA ALA A 255 -5.93 34.25 6.42
C ALA A 255 -6.88 33.24 7.11
N ASP A 256 -6.96 33.30 8.44
CA ASP A 256 -7.80 32.37 9.21
C ASP A 256 -9.30 32.53 8.93
N ALA A 257 -9.75 33.75 8.68
CA ALA A 257 -11.16 34.01 8.36
C ALA A 257 -11.51 33.48 6.96
N VAL A 258 -10.63 33.68 5.99
CA VAL A 258 -10.81 33.16 4.62
C VAL A 258 -10.79 31.63 4.60
N GLU A 259 -9.92 30.98 5.40
CA GLU A 259 -9.91 29.50 5.52
C GLU A 259 -11.22 28.96 6.12
N LYS A 260 -11.84 29.70 7.01
CA LYS A 260 -13.10 29.34 7.70
C LYS A 260 -14.36 29.85 7.00
N ASP A 261 -14.21 30.56 5.89
CA ASP A 261 -15.32 31.17 5.15
C ASP A 261 -16.20 30.13 4.44
N ASN A 262 -17.16 29.57 5.15
CA ASN A 262 -18.07 28.56 4.62
C ASN A 262 -19.08 29.09 3.60
N GLN A 263 -19.32 30.41 3.59
CA GLN A 263 -20.25 31.07 2.66
C GLN A 263 -19.56 31.58 1.40
N GLY A 264 -18.22 31.65 1.40
CA GLY A 264 -17.44 32.15 0.28
C GLY A 264 -17.45 33.68 0.12
N GLU A 265 -17.91 34.43 1.14
CA GLU A 265 -18.04 35.90 1.10
C GLU A 265 -16.66 36.59 1.05
N LEU A 266 -15.73 36.13 1.90
CA LEU A 266 -14.38 36.68 1.93
C LEU A 266 -13.56 36.27 0.71
N VAL A 267 -13.82 35.08 0.18
CA VAL A 267 -13.27 34.63 -1.10
C VAL A 267 -13.79 35.50 -2.23
N ALA A 268 -15.11 35.74 -2.27
CA ALA A 268 -15.72 36.62 -3.27
C ALA A 268 -15.17 38.04 -3.19
N LYS A 269 -14.95 38.57 -1.96
CA LYS A 269 -14.29 39.87 -1.74
C LYS A 269 -12.87 39.89 -2.29
N THR A 270 -12.09 38.83 -2.03
CA THR A 270 -10.71 38.71 -2.57
C THR A 270 -10.74 38.69 -4.11
N LEU A 271 -11.67 37.96 -4.70
CA LEU A 271 -11.85 37.89 -6.15
C LEU A 271 -12.32 39.22 -6.75
N GLY A 272 -12.85 40.14 -5.93
CA GLY A 272 -13.22 41.48 -6.35
C GLY A 272 -12.04 42.27 -6.94
N TRP A 273 -10.83 42.02 -6.48
CA TRP A 273 -9.59 42.64 -6.99
C TRP A 273 -8.97 41.91 -8.17
N PHE A 274 -9.51 40.74 -8.58
CA PHE A 274 -8.97 40.00 -9.72
C PHE A 274 -9.46 40.59 -11.04
N PRO A 275 -8.64 40.58 -12.11
CA PRO A 275 -9.12 40.80 -13.46
C PRO A 275 -10.32 39.92 -13.80
N GLU A 276 -11.28 40.43 -14.59
CA GLU A 276 -12.54 39.73 -14.85
C GLU A 276 -12.34 38.33 -15.44
N GLU A 277 -11.41 38.20 -16.38
CA GLU A 277 -11.06 36.92 -16.99
C GLU A 277 -10.54 35.91 -15.97
N LEU A 278 -9.65 36.33 -15.08
CA LEU A 278 -9.12 35.49 -14.01
C LEU A 278 -10.16 35.10 -12.98
N ARG A 279 -11.13 36.01 -12.69
CA ARG A 279 -12.28 35.70 -11.82
C ARG A 279 -13.11 34.53 -12.34
N GLY A 280 -13.42 34.54 -13.61
CA GLY A 280 -14.22 33.49 -14.26
C GLY A 280 -13.52 32.12 -14.25
N GLN A 281 -12.22 32.11 -14.54
CA GLN A 281 -11.40 30.91 -14.50
C GLN A 281 -11.30 30.36 -13.08
N TRP A 282 -11.00 31.21 -12.09
CA TRP A 282 -10.93 30.84 -10.68
C TRP A 282 -12.25 30.26 -10.16
N ARG A 283 -13.40 30.89 -10.42
CA ARG A 283 -14.70 30.42 -9.98
C ARG A 283 -15.00 29.01 -10.50
N ARG A 284 -14.72 28.72 -11.76
CA ARG A 284 -14.96 27.39 -12.34
C ARG A 284 -14.10 26.31 -11.68
N GLN A 285 -12.84 26.62 -11.41
CA GLN A 285 -11.93 25.68 -10.77
C GLN A 285 -12.28 25.47 -9.30
N TRP A 286 -12.60 26.56 -8.62
CA TRP A 286 -12.74 26.58 -7.17
C TRP A 286 -14.07 25.99 -6.68
N LEU A 287 -15.19 26.40 -7.23
CA LEU A 287 -16.51 25.91 -6.78
C LEU A 287 -16.65 24.38 -6.90
N ASN A 288 -15.92 23.77 -7.85
CA ASN A 288 -15.91 22.33 -8.02
C ASN A 288 -14.90 21.59 -7.14
N ALA A 289 -13.85 22.27 -6.66
CA ALA A 289 -12.75 21.64 -5.92
C ALA A 289 -12.93 21.67 -4.38
N PHE A 290 -13.64 22.64 -3.83
CA PHE A 290 -13.55 22.98 -2.40
C PHE A 290 -14.88 23.01 -1.64
N GLU A 291 -15.76 22.06 -1.86
CA GLU A 291 -16.93 21.95 -1.02
C GLU A 291 -16.60 21.42 0.38
N LYS A 292 -16.46 22.35 1.35
CA LYS A 292 -16.59 22.08 2.80
C LYS A 292 -15.66 20.98 3.37
N GLY A 293 -14.36 21.02 3.07
CA GLY A 293 -13.39 20.02 3.59
C GLY A 293 -13.57 18.65 2.98
N THR A 294 -14.16 18.56 1.78
CA THR A 294 -14.29 17.33 1.02
C THR A 294 -13.34 17.32 -0.18
N ARG A 295 -12.98 16.12 -0.64
CA ARG A 295 -12.25 15.89 -1.88
C ARG A 295 -12.88 14.75 -2.67
N GLN A 296 -12.49 14.62 -3.93
CA GLN A 296 -12.79 13.41 -4.69
C GLN A 296 -12.12 12.21 -4.02
N LEU A 297 -12.74 11.04 -4.02
CA LEU A 297 -12.15 9.81 -3.43
C LEU A 297 -10.81 9.49 -4.11
N VAL A 298 -10.76 9.51 -5.44
CA VAL A 298 -9.53 9.44 -6.22
C VAL A 298 -9.34 10.80 -6.92
N PRO A 299 -8.57 11.73 -6.32
CA PRO A 299 -8.48 13.08 -6.83
C PRO A 299 -7.61 13.17 -8.09
N ALA A 300 -7.98 14.03 -9.01
CA ALA A 300 -7.13 14.40 -10.14
C ALA A 300 -5.98 15.30 -9.65
N LEU A 301 -4.77 14.99 -10.07
CA LEU A 301 -3.57 15.81 -9.86
C LEU A 301 -3.18 16.60 -11.12
N VAL A 302 -3.74 16.22 -12.26
CA VAL A 302 -3.57 16.91 -13.54
C VAL A 302 -4.94 17.30 -14.06
N ASP A 303 -5.14 18.58 -14.33
CA ASP A 303 -6.35 19.12 -14.93
C ASP A 303 -5.97 19.79 -16.27
N ILE A 304 -6.53 19.30 -17.37
CA ILE A 304 -6.29 19.83 -18.72
C ILE A 304 -6.82 21.27 -18.89
N ASN A 305 -7.81 21.65 -18.07
CA ASN A 305 -8.35 23.01 -18.09
C ASN A 305 -7.56 23.97 -17.18
N ASN A 306 -6.67 23.45 -16.36
CA ASN A 306 -5.77 24.18 -15.47
C ASN A 306 -4.40 23.52 -15.46
N PRO A 307 -3.68 23.53 -16.60
CA PRO A 307 -2.41 22.85 -16.70
C PRO A 307 -1.40 23.46 -15.72
N GLY A 308 -0.79 22.61 -14.91
CA GLY A 308 0.25 22.96 -13.96
C GLY A 308 1.46 22.05 -14.11
N VAL A 309 2.60 22.51 -13.65
CA VAL A 309 3.81 21.68 -13.57
C VAL A 309 3.81 20.93 -12.26
N THR A 310 3.91 19.61 -12.32
CA THR A 310 4.10 18.77 -11.15
C THR A 310 5.45 18.06 -11.22
N GLY A 311 6.24 18.14 -10.13
CA GLY A 311 7.57 17.51 -10.06
C GLY A 311 8.66 18.26 -10.81
N GLY A 312 8.54 19.58 -10.95
CA GLY A 312 9.65 20.42 -11.41
C GLY A 312 10.83 20.39 -10.43
N VAL A 313 11.98 20.85 -10.90
CA VAL A 313 13.19 20.97 -10.07
C VAL A 313 12.91 21.91 -8.89
N GLN A 314 13.24 21.48 -7.70
CA GLN A 314 13.16 22.28 -6.48
C GLN A 314 14.57 22.60 -5.95
N ASN A 315 14.69 23.74 -5.26
CA ASN A 315 15.87 24.06 -4.48
C ASN A 315 15.95 23.19 -3.21
N GLN A 316 17.05 23.22 -2.50
CA GLN A 316 17.30 22.38 -1.34
C GLN A 316 16.29 22.60 -0.20
N PRO A 317 15.95 23.83 0.23
CA PRO A 317 14.96 24.05 1.27
C PRO A 317 13.57 23.50 0.93
N ASP A 318 13.10 23.72 -0.30
CA ASP A 318 11.77 23.27 -0.72
C ASP A 318 11.69 21.76 -0.85
N PHE A 319 12.76 21.11 -1.35
CA PHE A 319 12.84 19.66 -1.44
C PHE A 319 12.84 19.01 -0.05
N GLN A 320 13.61 19.58 0.89
CA GLN A 320 13.63 19.09 2.28
C GLN A 320 12.27 19.27 2.95
N ALA A 321 11.64 20.43 2.83
CA ALA A 321 10.31 20.68 3.38
C ALA A 321 9.27 19.70 2.83
N GLY A 322 9.25 19.49 1.51
CA GLY A 322 8.35 18.53 0.86
C GLY A 322 8.58 17.09 1.33
N SER A 323 9.83 16.70 1.58
CA SER A 323 10.17 15.36 2.11
C SER A 323 9.71 15.18 3.55
N VAL A 324 9.87 16.20 4.40
CA VAL A 324 9.38 16.20 5.79
C VAL A 324 7.86 16.12 5.81
N ASP A 325 7.18 16.93 5.00
CA ASP A 325 5.71 16.94 4.90
C ASP A 325 5.17 15.60 4.41
N HIS A 326 5.80 15.02 3.39
CA HIS A 326 5.43 13.70 2.89
C HIS A 326 5.50 12.65 4.00
N ARG A 327 6.59 12.59 4.73
CA ARG A 327 6.79 11.64 5.82
C ARG A 327 5.80 11.89 6.96
N THR A 328 5.73 13.14 7.44
CA THR A 328 5.00 13.50 8.67
C THR A 328 3.49 13.40 8.48
N HIS A 329 2.99 13.88 7.35
CA HIS A 329 1.55 14.10 7.15
C HIS A 329 0.87 13.05 6.28
N PHE A 330 1.63 12.22 5.53
CA PHE A 330 1.08 11.17 4.69
C PHE A 330 1.53 9.78 5.13
N VAL A 331 2.83 9.49 5.11
CA VAL A 331 3.34 8.15 5.41
C VAL A 331 3.00 7.73 6.84
N ASN A 332 3.18 8.60 7.82
CA ASN A 332 2.88 8.28 9.23
C ASN A 332 1.39 8.04 9.51
N ALA A 333 0.48 8.47 8.64
CA ALA A 333 -0.96 8.21 8.76
C ALA A 333 -1.38 6.85 8.16
N VAL A 334 -0.57 6.25 7.29
CA VAL A 334 -0.91 5.01 6.56
C VAL A 334 -1.31 3.86 7.48
N PRO A 335 -0.62 3.57 8.61
CA PRO A 335 -1.00 2.45 9.47
C PRO A 335 -2.44 2.52 9.98
N GLN A 336 -2.95 3.73 10.23
CA GLN A 336 -4.34 3.92 10.62
C GLN A 336 -5.29 3.54 9.48
N PHE A 337 -5.05 4.02 8.26
CA PHE A 337 -5.88 3.69 7.09
C PHE A 337 -5.89 2.21 6.79
N VAL A 338 -4.75 1.52 6.96
CA VAL A 338 -4.68 0.06 6.79
C VAL A 338 -5.54 -0.66 7.82
N ARG A 339 -5.43 -0.29 9.11
CA ARG A 339 -6.24 -0.92 10.18
C ARG A 339 -7.73 -0.69 9.97
N GLU A 340 -8.13 0.52 9.62
CA GLU A 340 -9.53 0.88 9.34
C GLU A 340 -10.09 0.10 8.14
N ALA A 341 -9.34 0.03 7.03
CA ALA A 341 -9.76 -0.72 5.85
C ALA A 341 -9.85 -2.23 6.12
N MET A 342 -8.86 -2.80 6.83
CA MET A 342 -8.88 -4.20 7.23
C MET A 342 -10.05 -4.52 8.17
N ALA A 343 -10.33 -3.65 9.13
CA ALA A 343 -11.45 -3.83 10.07
C ALA A 343 -12.81 -3.75 9.36
N GLU A 344 -13.02 -2.75 8.49
CA GLU A 344 -14.24 -2.59 7.68
C GLU A 344 -14.45 -3.81 6.78
N TYR A 345 -13.41 -4.25 6.08
CA TYR A 345 -13.47 -5.44 5.22
C TYR A 345 -13.80 -6.71 6.01
N SER A 346 -13.16 -6.89 7.18
CA SER A 346 -13.42 -8.03 8.06
C SER A 346 -14.87 -8.05 8.57
N GLN A 347 -15.42 -6.89 8.91
CA GLN A 347 -16.82 -6.77 9.34
C GLN A 347 -17.80 -7.13 8.22
N LEU A 348 -17.53 -6.71 6.99
CA LEU A 348 -18.39 -6.97 5.84
C LEU A 348 -18.36 -8.44 5.40
N THR A 349 -17.19 -9.08 5.46
CA THR A 349 -16.97 -10.42 4.90
C THR A 349 -16.95 -11.54 5.92
N GLY A 350 -16.78 -11.21 7.21
CA GLY A 350 -16.55 -12.21 8.26
C GLY A 350 -15.15 -12.83 8.25
N ARG A 351 -14.27 -12.46 7.31
CA ARG A 351 -12.86 -12.89 7.25
C ARG A 351 -11.99 -11.86 7.97
N GLU A 352 -11.20 -12.32 8.94
CA GLU A 352 -10.40 -11.43 9.77
C GLU A 352 -9.10 -11.01 9.08
N TYR A 353 -8.88 -9.68 8.95
CA TYR A 353 -7.65 -9.07 8.45
C TYR A 353 -7.05 -8.13 9.49
N LYS A 354 -5.73 -8.29 9.73
CA LYS A 354 -4.92 -7.45 10.63
C LYS A 354 -3.52 -7.26 10.02
N PRO A 355 -2.80 -6.19 10.34
CA PRO A 355 -1.41 -5.98 9.89
C PRO A 355 -0.47 -7.14 10.25
N VAL A 356 -0.70 -7.77 11.39
CA VAL A 356 -0.01 -8.95 11.89
C VAL A 356 -1.05 -10.00 12.29
N LYS A 357 -1.00 -11.19 11.69
CA LYS A 357 -1.82 -12.35 12.07
C LYS A 357 -1.00 -13.23 12.99
N THR A 358 -1.59 -13.67 14.10
CA THR A 358 -0.97 -14.60 15.04
C THR A 358 -1.71 -15.93 15.04
N PHE A 359 -0.97 -17.03 15.10
CA PHE A 359 -1.52 -18.37 15.20
C PHE A 359 -0.89 -19.10 16.38
N MET A 360 -1.72 -19.51 17.35
CA MET A 360 -1.29 -20.20 18.58
C MET A 360 -0.16 -19.49 19.36
N CYS A 361 -0.16 -18.14 19.38
CA CYS A 361 0.91 -17.36 20.00
C CYS A 361 0.72 -17.10 21.49
N ASP A 362 -0.46 -17.21 22.05
CA ASP A 362 -0.76 -16.74 23.41
C ASP A 362 0.14 -17.37 24.47
N ASP A 363 0.30 -18.69 24.46
CA ASP A 363 1.14 -19.46 25.40
C ASP A 363 2.45 -19.97 24.74
N ALA A 364 2.74 -19.54 23.50
CA ALA A 364 3.92 -19.97 22.79
C ALA A 364 5.21 -19.45 23.45
N GLU A 365 6.20 -20.32 23.57
CA GLU A 365 7.55 -19.96 24.02
C GLU A 365 8.49 -19.65 22.85
N THR A 366 8.29 -20.34 21.73
CA THR A 366 9.05 -20.14 20.48
C THR A 366 8.10 -19.87 19.32
N VAL A 367 8.50 -18.95 18.45
CA VAL A 367 7.65 -18.46 17.36
C VAL A 367 8.43 -18.37 16.08
N VAL A 368 7.83 -18.76 14.97
CA VAL A 368 8.32 -18.40 13.64
C VAL A 368 7.57 -17.18 13.14
N VAL A 369 8.30 -16.25 12.50
CA VAL A 369 7.76 -15.07 11.84
C VAL A 369 8.00 -15.22 10.35
N GLY A 370 6.99 -15.02 9.53
CA GLY A 370 7.10 -15.18 8.08
C GLY A 370 6.27 -14.20 7.28
N LEU A 371 6.50 -14.21 5.97
CA LEU A 371 5.83 -13.43 4.95
C LEU A 371 5.39 -14.35 3.81
N GLY A 372 4.16 -14.23 3.32
CA GLY A 372 3.65 -14.98 2.19
C GLY A 372 3.28 -16.44 2.52
N SER A 373 3.32 -17.30 1.50
CA SER A 373 2.79 -18.67 1.52
C SER A 373 3.39 -19.58 2.58
N VAL A 374 4.64 -19.37 2.96
CA VAL A 374 5.30 -20.15 4.01
C VAL A 374 4.58 -20.10 5.36
N THR A 375 3.78 -19.05 5.60
CA THR A 375 3.08 -18.92 6.88
C THR A 375 1.94 -19.91 7.02
N ASP A 376 1.27 -20.29 5.93
CA ASP A 376 0.22 -21.33 5.94
C ASP A 376 0.84 -22.72 6.23
N ASP A 377 1.98 -23.02 5.60
CA ASP A 377 2.75 -24.23 5.89
C ASP A 377 3.24 -24.28 7.35
N ALA A 378 3.69 -23.13 7.86
CA ALA A 378 4.14 -23.02 9.24
C ALA A 378 2.99 -23.18 10.23
N GLU A 379 1.77 -22.70 9.95
CA GLU A 379 0.58 -22.94 10.78
C GLU A 379 0.22 -24.42 10.83
N ALA A 380 0.30 -25.15 9.70
CA ALA A 380 0.08 -26.59 9.66
C ALA A 380 1.13 -27.35 10.49
N VAL A 381 2.40 -27.01 10.35
CA VAL A 381 3.48 -27.61 11.16
C VAL A 381 3.35 -27.24 12.63
N CYS A 382 2.98 -26.00 12.96
CA CYS A 382 2.70 -25.56 14.30
C CYS A 382 1.58 -26.41 14.95
N SER A 383 0.47 -26.61 14.24
CA SER A 383 -0.62 -27.46 14.70
C SER A 383 -0.14 -28.88 15.03
N TYR A 384 0.67 -29.48 14.17
CA TYR A 384 1.26 -30.80 14.40
C TYR A 384 2.16 -30.82 15.64
N LEU A 385 3.06 -29.84 15.80
CA LEU A 385 3.94 -29.78 16.98
C LEU A 385 3.17 -29.53 18.28
N ARG A 386 2.07 -28.79 18.22
CA ARG A 386 1.15 -28.60 19.37
C ARG A 386 0.52 -29.92 19.83
N THR A 387 0.20 -30.86 18.93
CA THR A 387 -0.28 -32.20 19.35
C THR A 387 0.79 -32.99 20.13
N GLN A 388 2.05 -32.60 20.00
CA GLN A 388 3.17 -33.20 20.75
C GLN A 388 3.51 -32.41 22.04
N GLY A 389 2.64 -31.48 22.43
CA GLY A 389 2.82 -30.66 23.65
C GLY A 389 3.86 -29.53 23.52
N LYS A 390 4.30 -29.20 22.31
CA LYS A 390 5.24 -28.09 22.09
C LYS A 390 4.51 -26.75 22.16
N LYS A 391 5.09 -25.78 22.86
CA LYS A 391 4.56 -24.41 22.96
C LYS A 391 5.11 -23.52 21.84
N VAL A 392 4.63 -23.75 20.64
CA VAL A 392 5.05 -23.06 19.42
C VAL A 392 3.94 -22.20 18.86
N GLY A 393 4.29 -21.16 18.10
CA GLY A 393 3.34 -20.27 17.43
C GLY A 393 3.89 -19.74 16.10
N VAL A 394 3.01 -19.12 15.33
CA VAL A 394 3.35 -18.49 14.04
C VAL A 394 2.85 -17.05 14.02
N VAL A 395 3.68 -16.15 13.50
CA VAL A 395 3.33 -14.76 13.21
C VAL A 395 3.48 -14.54 11.71
N SER A 396 2.39 -14.15 11.07
CA SER A 396 2.34 -13.81 9.64
C SER A 396 2.23 -12.30 9.47
N ILE A 397 3.17 -11.70 8.75
CA ILE A 397 3.16 -10.27 8.44
C ILE A 397 2.30 -10.04 7.20
N LYS A 398 1.23 -9.24 7.33
CA LYS A 398 0.35 -8.85 6.22
C LYS A 398 0.64 -7.43 5.73
N LEU A 399 1.06 -6.53 6.62
CA LEU A 399 1.57 -5.21 6.30
C LEU A 399 3.09 -5.20 6.43
N LEU A 400 3.80 -5.21 5.30
CA LEU A 400 5.27 -5.17 5.30
C LEU A 400 5.79 -3.73 5.44
N GLN A 401 5.07 -2.75 4.85
CA GLN A 401 5.44 -1.34 4.91
C GLN A 401 4.19 -0.42 4.89
N PRO A 402 4.12 0.59 5.80
CA PRO A 402 5.03 0.80 6.94
C PRO A 402 4.96 -0.37 7.92
N PHE A 403 6.12 -0.73 8.50
CA PHE A 403 6.21 -1.94 9.31
C PHE A 403 5.35 -1.83 10.59
N PRO A 404 4.57 -2.86 10.98
CA PRO A 404 3.63 -2.83 12.10
C PRO A 404 4.35 -3.12 13.44
N ASP A 405 5.26 -2.22 13.83
CA ASP A 405 6.15 -2.40 14.98
C ASP A 405 5.37 -2.77 16.27
N ALA A 406 4.29 -2.04 16.54
CA ALA A 406 3.54 -2.21 17.79
C ALA A 406 2.88 -3.59 17.90
N GLU A 407 2.21 -4.02 16.82
CA GLU A 407 1.54 -5.31 16.75
C GLU A 407 2.54 -6.47 16.81
N LEU A 408 3.67 -6.32 16.11
CA LEU A 408 4.73 -7.34 16.15
C LEU A 408 5.35 -7.47 17.54
N VAL A 409 5.71 -6.35 18.16
CA VAL A 409 6.31 -6.36 19.51
C VAL A 409 5.33 -6.97 20.52
N ALA A 410 4.03 -6.64 20.41
CA ALA A 410 3.00 -7.25 21.25
C ALA A 410 2.92 -8.79 21.07
N ALA A 411 2.97 -9.26 19.81
CA ALA A 411 2.93 -10.70 19.50
C ALA A 411 4.16 -11.47 20.00
N LEU A 412 5.33 -10.81 20.01
CA LEU A 412 6.61 -11.42 20.38
C LEU A 412 7.04 -11.15 21.83
N ALA A 413 6.27 -10.36 22.59
CA ALA A 413 6.58 -10.05 23.98
C ALA A 413 6.68 -11.34 24.84
N GLY A 414 7.80 -11.49 25.58
CA GLY A 414 8.03 -12.62 26.48
C GLY A 414 8.37 -13.94 25.79
N LYS A 415 8.52 -13.99 24.47
CA LYS A 415 8.96 -15.19 23.75
C LYS A 415 10.44 -15.47 24.04
N LYS A 416 10.80 -16.76 24.15
CA LYS A 416 12.18 -17.20 24.43
C LYS A 416 13.06 -17.12 23.18
N ALA A 417 12.53 -17.54 22.04
CA ALA A 417 13.24 -17.53 20.76
C ALA A 417 12.28 -17.29 19.59
N VAL A 418 12.81 -16.65 18.56
CA VAL A 418 12.11 -16.30 17.31
C VAL A 418 12.96 -16.69 16.13
N THR A 419 12.38 -17.40 15.17
CA THR A 419 12.99 -17.62 13.86
C THR A 419 12.26 -16.79 12.82
N VAL A 420 12.96 -15.91 12.10
CA VAL A 420 12.43 -15.17 10.96
C VAL A 420 12.71 -15.95 9.69
N LEU A 421 11.65 -16.24 8.94
CA LEU A 421 11.71 -16.97 7.67
C LEU A 421 11.87 -15.98 6.51
N GLU A 422 12.98 -16.08 5.78
CA GLU A 422 13.33 -15.20 4.67
C GLU A 422 13.34 -15.94 3.34
N ARG A 423 12.51 -15.53 2.38
CA ARG A 423 12.56 -16.04 0.98
C ARG A 423 13.43 -15.14 0.11
N SER A 424 14.51 -14.65 0.66
CA SER A 424 15.55 -13.84 0.02
C SER A 424 16.85 -13.98 0.78
N ASP A 425 17.98 -13.81 0.12
CA ASP A 425 19.28 -13.68 0.77
C ASP A 425 19.53 -12.23 1.27
N VAL A 426 18.66 -11.31 0.92
CA VAL A 426 18.56 -9.99 1.54
C VAL A 426 17.60 -10.09 2.74
N THR A 427 18.15 -10.04 3.94
CA THR A 427 17.42 -10.30 5.20
C THR A 427 16.61 -9.09 5.67
N ALA A 428 15.72 -8.57 4.81
CA ALA A 428 14.98 -7.33 5.08
C ALA A 428 13.90 -7.52 6.16
N LEU A 429 13.19 -8.64 6.16
CA LEU A 429 12.19 -8.93 7.20
C LEU A 429 12.87 -9.10 8.57
N THR A 430 13.98 -9.84 8.63
CA THR A 430 14.76 -10.01 9.88
C THR A 430 15.23 -8.66 10.43
N THR A 431 15.69 -7.77 9.54
CA THR A 431 16.10 -6.42 9.94
C THR A 431 14.95 -5.64 10.52
N ALA A 432 13.77 -5.64 9.86
CA ALA A 432 12.59 -4.95 10.34
C ALA A 432 12.08 -5.51 11.69
N VAL A 433 12.03 -6.84 11.83
CA VAL A 433 11.65 -7.51 13.10
C VAL A 433 12.61 -7.14 14.23
N THR A 434 13.92 -7.18 13.97
CA THR A 434 14.93 -6.83 14.97
C THR A 434 14.82 -5.36 15.38
N GLN A 435 14.62 -4.47 14.42
CA GLN A 435 14.43 -3.04 14.69
C GLN A 435 13.18 -2.77 15.54
N ALA A 436 12.06 -3.44 15.24
CA ALA A 436 10.84 -3.31 16.02
C ALA A 436 11.04 -3.77 17.47
N LEU A 437 11.65 -4.94 17.67
CA LEU A 437 11.95 -5.48 19.00
C LEU A 437 12.92 -4.56 19.78
N PHE A 438 13.92 -3.98 19.11
CA PHE A 438 14.85 -3.03 19.74
C PHE A 438 14.10 -1.79 20.28
N LYS A 439 13.17 -1.22 19.50
CA LYS A 439 12.31 -0.13 19.98
C LYS A 439 11.52 -0.52 21.24
N GLY A 440 11.01 -1.76 21.29
CA GLY A 440 10.32 -2.28 22.48
C GLY A 440 11.24 -2.37 23.70
N VAL A 441 12.51 -2.76 23.51
CA VAL A 441 13.50 -2.78 24.62
C VAL A 441 13.82 -1.37 25.08
N GLU A 442 14.01 -0.41 24.16
CA GLU A 442 14.25 0.99 24.55
C GLU A 442 13.09 1.56 25.39
N ASN A 443 11.85 1.16 25.09
CA ASN A 443 10.67 1.59 25.84
C ASN A 443 10.60 1.02 27.29
N ALA A 444 11.39 -0.01 27.62
CA ALA A 444 11.48 -0.51 28.98
C ALA A 444 12.11 0.50 29.97
N SER A 445 12.86 1.47 29.47
CA SER A 445 13.49 2.54 30.25
C SER A 445 12.72 3.85 30.26
N GLY A 446 11.57 3.92 29.57
CA GLY A 446 10.72 5.10 29.37
C GLY A 446 10.22 5.14 27.94
N GLU A 447 9.05 5.73 27.71
CA GLU A 447 8.41 5.74 26.39
C GLU A 447 9.16 6.64 25.41
N ARG A 448 10.09 6.06 24.63
CA ARG A 448 10.81 6.71 23.51
C ARG A 448 10.11 6.55 22.18
N HIS A 449 9.38 5.44 22.01
CA HIS A 449 8.66 5.07 20.79
C HIS A 449 7.19 4.94 21.10
N PRO A 450 6.39 6.01 20.91
CA PRO A 450 4.98 6.03 21.29
C PRO A 450 4.18 4.90 20.66
N GLY A 451 3.34 4.24 21.47
CA GLY A 451 2.47 3.16 21.05
C GLY A 451 3.12 1.79 20.85
N ILE A 452 4.45 1.67 20.96
CA ILE A 452 5.14 0.38 20.92
C ILE A 452 5.22 -0.18 22.34
N PRO A 453 4.78 -1.44 22.59
CA PRO A 453 4.87 -2.05 23.90
C PRO A 453 6.32 -2.17 24.42
N ALA A 454 6.50 -1.95 25.73
CA ALA A 454 7.79 -2.17 26.38
C ALA A 454 8.05 -3.68 26.55
N ILE A 455 9.25 -4.15 26.21
CA ILE A 455 9.71 -5.53 26.47
C ILE A 455 11.03 -5.50 27.23
N LYS A 456 11.18 -6.45 28.18
CA LYS A 456 12.36 -6.47 29.09
C LYS A 456 13.66 -6.89 28.41
N SER A 457 13.58 -7.75 27.41
CA SER A 457 14.74 -8.30 26.69
C SER A 457 14.36 -8.81 25.32
N LEU A 458 15.32 -8.85 24.41
CA LEU A 458 15.16 -9.48 23.11
C LEU A 458 15.02 -11.01 23.26
N PRO A 459 14.16 -11.68 22.49
CA PRO A 459 14.21 -13.12 22.31
C PRO A 459 15.52 -13.51 21.61
N LYS A 460 15.91 -14.78 21.71
CA LYS A 460 16.99 -15.30 20.85
C LYS A 460 16.52 -15.31 19.39
N MET A 461 17.27 -14.69 18.51
CA MET A 461 16.87 -14.52 17.11
C MET A 461 17.61 -15.50 16.21
N THR A 462 16.89 -16.09 15.26
CA THR A 462 17.46 -16.87 14.13
C THR A 462 16.91 -16.31 12.82
N THR A 463 17.80 -16.08 11.85
CA THR A 463 17.41 -15.88 10.45
C THR A 463 17.46 -17.21 9.72
N ALA A 464 16.35 -17.61 9.11
CA ALA A 464 16.24 -18.85 8.37
C ALA A 464 15.88 -18.57 6.90
N ILE A 465 16.87 -18.66 6.02
CA ILE A 465 16.68 -18.52 4.58
C ILE A 465 16.07 -19.82 4.04
N PHE A 466 15.04 -19.70 3.21
CA PHE A 466 14.34 -20.84 2.61
C PHE A 466 13.88 -20.52 1.19
N GLY A 467 13.62 -21.57 0.42
CA GLY A 467 12.82 -21.54 -0.81
C GLY A 467 13.30 -20.57 -1.88
N LEU A 468 14.59 -20.25 -1.94
CA LEU A 468 15.18 -19.39 -2.97
C LEU A 468 14.96 -20.01 -4.35
N GLY A 469 14.37 -19.24 -5.29
CA GLY A 469 14.00 -19.74 -6.61
C GLY A 469 13.03 -20.93 -6.56
N ALA A 470 12.14 -20.94 -5.57
CA ALA A 470 11.17 -21.99 -5.25
C ALA A 470 11.80 -23.36 -4.94
N HIS A 471 13.04 -23.40 -4.42
CA HIS A 471 13.56 -24.64 -3.84
C HIS A 471 12.56 -25.19 -2.82
N ASP A 472 12.22 -26.48 -2.94
CA ASP A 472 11.16 -27.13 -2.19
C ASP A 472 11.34 -26.99 -0.66
N LEU A 473 10.34 -26.41 -0.01
CA LEU A 473 10.27 -26.31 1.45
C LEU A 473 9.32 -27.37 1.99
N GLN A 474 9.86 -28.43 2.54
CA GLN A 474 9.06 -29.51 3.11
C GLN A 474 8.74 -29.25 4.58
N PRO A 475 7.63 -29.80 5.12
CA PRO A 475 7.26 -29.66 6.52
C PRO A 475 8.39 -29.98 7.51
N ARG A 476 9.23 -30.97 7.21
CA ARG A 476 10.40 -31.33 8.03
C ARG A 476 11.41 -30.19 8.19
N HIS A 477 11.52 -29.31 7.20
CA HIS A 477 12.43 -28.15 7.27
C HIS A 477 11.89 -27.10 8.25
N LEU A 478 10.57 -26.91 8.31
CA LEU A 478 9.94 -26.05 9.31
C LEU A 478 10.02 -26.67 10.72
N VAL A 479 9.86 -27.99 10.84
CA VAL A 479 10.12 -28.71 12.12
C VAL A 479 11.57 -28.48 12.55
N ALA A 480 12.54 -28.52 11.64
CA ALA A 480 13.94 -28.24 11.96
C ALA A 480 14.16 -26.80 12.41
N ALA A 481 13.44 -25.82 11.85
CA ALA A 481 13.49 -24.42 12.31
C ALA A 481 13.02 -24.28 13.76
N PHE A 482 11.90 -24.92 14.13
CA PHE A 482 11.43 -24.95 15.53
C PHE A 482 12.42 -25.67 16.45
N ARG A 483 12.95 -26.83 16.04
CA ARG A 483 13.93 -27.58 16.81
C ARG A 483 15.23 -26.80 17.01
N ASN A 484 15.68 -26.00 16.02
CA ASN A 484 16.86 -25.15 16.18
C ASN A 484 16.71 -24.19 17.36
N MET A 485 15.53 -23.58 17.55
CA MET A 485 15.27 -22.68 18.68
C MET A 485 15.37 -23.35 20.04
N GLU A 486 15.05 -24.66 20.12
CA GLU A 486 15.11 -25.43 21.36
C GLU A 486 16.50 -25.98 21.67
N THR A 487 17.31 -26.30 20.66
CA THR A 487 18.54 -27.09 20.83
C THR A 487 19.82 -26.31 20.52
N ARG A 488 20.09 -26.07 19.23
CA ARG A 488 21.34 -25.44 18.77
C ARG A 488 21.31 -23.94 18.86
N ASN A 489 20.15 -23.37 18.59
CA ASN A 489 19.91 -21.93 18.51
C ASN A 489 20.95 -21.21 17.62
N ALA A 490 21.25 -21.81 16.46
CA ALA A 490 22.10 -21.20 15.46
C ALA A 490 21.46 -19.89 14.96
N PRO A 491 22.21 -18.77 14.93
CA PRO A 491 21.64 -17.46 14.60
C PRO A 491 21.29 -17.32 13.12
N PHE A 492 21.83 -18.18 12.25
CA PHE A 492 21.63 -18.15 10.81
C PHE A 492 21.62 -19.56 10.23
N VAL A 493 20.60 -19.89 9.41
CA VAL A 493 20.45 -21.22 8.81
C VAL A 493 19.87 -21.14 7.39
N TYR A 494 20.20 -22.14 6.57
CA TYR A 494 19.55 -22.38 5.27
C TYR A 494 18.67 -23.63 5.36
N LEU A 495 17.36 -23.47 5.33
CA LEU A 495 16.43 -24.59 5.41
C LEU A 495 16.42 -25.37 4.09
N GLY A 496 16.46 -26.70 4.19
CA GLY A 496 16.46 -27.61 3.04
C GLY A 496 17.82 -27.74 2.32
N SER A 497 18.88 -27.09 2.79
CA SER A 497 20.23 -27.30 2.25
C SER A 497 20.86 -28.57 2.80
N GLN A 498 21.90 -29.08 2.10
CA GLN A 498 22.66 -30.27 2.53
C GLN A 498 23.32 -30.10 3.91
N PHE A 499 23.56 -28.87 4.30
CA PHE A 499 24.25 -28.54 5.56
C PHE A 499 23.30 -28.30 6.72
N PHE A 500 21.99 -28.36 6.47
CA PHE A 500 20.95 -28.14 7.48
C PHE A 500 19.74 -29.03 7.19
N SER A 501 19.87 -30.29 7.57
CA SER A 501 18.79 -31.28 7.49
C SER A 501 18.42 -31.82 8.87
#